data_af2470eb0f071de21a275160e678d7b2
#
_entry.id   af2470eb0f071de21a275160e678d7b2
#
_cell.length_a   1.000
_cell.length_b   1.000
_cell.length_c   1.000
_cell.angle_alpha   90.00
_cell.angle_beta   90.00
_cell.angle_gamma   90.00
#
_symmetry.space_group_name_H-M   'P 1'
#
loop_
_entity.id
_entity.type
_entity.pdbx_description
1 polymer ?
#
loop_
_entity_poly.entity_id
_entity_poly.type
_entity_poly.pdbx_seq_one_letter_code
_entity_poly.pdbx_strand_id
1 'polypeptide(L)'
;MKKHLLAGLVLSIGAAAWAGPAGAQLFSSTGPVIAILDGELLVGEATGHLGGWGTLAVRSLAKGGRTCTGEFSHGEAPVEAGPGDGGQLRCSDGASATFRFERLSLRRGYGSSASGSALSFTYGLSAEDSGPYLKLPAGKALSGEGDDLELVAAVPFPPR
;
A
#
# COMPACT_ATOMS: atom_id res chain seq x y z
N MET A 1 -26.16 72.67 14.82
CA MET A 1 -25.38 72.26 13.68
C MET A 1 -24.12 71.54 14.14
N LYS A 2 -24.07 70.28 14.19
CA LYS A 2 -22.85 69.49 14.46
C LYS A 2 -22.90 68.26 13.57
N LYS A 3 -22.01 68.21 12.56
CA LYS A 3 -21.80 67.09 11.64
C LYS A 3 -20.89 66.08 12.37
N HIS A 4 -21.37 64.87 12.61
CA HIS A 4 -20.56 63.75 13.04
C HIS A 4 -20.16 62.89 11.84
N LEU A 5 -18.87 62.91 11.50
CA LEU A 5 -18.24 61.98 10.61
C LEU A 5 -18.03 60.63 11.35
N LEU A 6 -18.67 59.59 10.90
CA LEU A 6 -18.36 58.22 11.28
C LEU A 6 -17.31 57.64 10.33
N ALA A 7 -16.11 57.46 10.85
CA ALA A 7 -15.03 56.78 10.17
C ALA A 7 -15.27 55.26 10.24
N GLY A 8 -15.53 54.65 9.07
CA GLY A 8 -15.63 53.20 8.97
C GLY A 8 -14.26 52.54 8.98
N LEU A 9 -14.04 51.70 10.01
CA LEU A 9 -12.84 50.86 10.12
C LEU A 9 -13.05 49.58 9.30
N VAL A 10 -12.35 49.47 8.18
CA VAL A 10 -12.32 48.25 7.34
C VAL A 10 -11.30 47.31 7.98
N LEU A 11 -11.77 46.24 8.63
CA LEU A 11 -10.93 45.13 9.06
C LEU A 11 -10.63 44.25 7.87
N SER A 12 -9.41 44.31 7.36
CA SER A 12 -8.88 43.36 6.40
C SER A 12 -8.55 42.04 7.11
N ILE A 13 -9.38 41.00 6.94
CA ILE A 13 -9.08 39.64 7.40
C ILE A 13 -8.07 39.06 6.41
N GLY A 14 -6.81 39.05 6.80
CA GLY A 14 -5.74 38.38 6.07
C GLY A 14 -5.98 36.85 6.10
N ALA A 15 -6.30 36.26 4.95
CA ALA A 15 -6.30 34.81 4.76
C ALA A 15 -4.86 34.32 4.88
N ALA A 16 -4.49 33.74 6.01
CA ALA A 16 -3.27 32.99 6.17
C ALA A 16 -3.41 31.71 5.32
N ALA A 17 -2.85 31.70 4.15
CA ALA A 17 -2.66 30.49 3.34
C ALA A 17 -1.71 29.59 4.11
N TRP A 18 -2.22 28.49 4.64
CA TRP A 18 -1.40 27.41 5.16
C TRP A 18 -0.73 26.73 3.95
N ALA A 19 0.45 27.21 3.62
CA ALA A 19 1.37 26.46 2.76
C ALA A 19 1.84 25.26 3.57
N GLY A 20 1.17 24.13 3.40
CA GLY A 20 1.68 22.84 3.85
C GLY A 20 3.06 22.58 3.23
N PRO A 21 3.94 21.79 3.87
CA PRO A 21 5.29 21.57 3.38
C PRO A 21 5.30 20.88 2.03
N ALA A 22 5.41 21.64 0.96
CA ALA A 22 5.54 21.14 -0.42
C ALA A 22 6.83 20.33 -0.65
N GLY A 23 7.73 20.28 0.32
CA GLY A 23 9.01 19.58 0.20
C GLY A 23 8.94 18.06 0.39
N ALA A 24 7.89 17.53 1.03
CA ALA A 24 7.80 16.09 1.33
C ALA A 24 7.42 15.23 0.11
N GLN A 25 6.82 15.79 -0.93
CA GLN A 25 6.38 15.05 -2.12
C GLN A 25 7.48 14.80 -3.15
N LEU A 26 8.57 15.56 -3.12
CA LEU A 26 9.66 15.43 -4.10
C LEU A 26 10.48 14.14 -3.95
N PHE A 27 10.30 13.40 -2.86
CA PHE A 27 11.11 12.22 -2.50
C PHE A 27 10.28 10.99 -2.12
N SER A 28 9.06 10.89 -2.64
CA SER A 28 8.23 9.70 -2.50
C SER A 28 8.09 8.96 -3.82
N SER A 29 7.96 7.65 -3.75
CA SER A 29 7.67 6.79 -4.90
C SER A 29 6.47 5.93 -4.59
N THR A 30 5.45 5.99 -5.45
CA THR A 30 4.25 5.16 -5.35
C THR A 30 4.27 4.09 -6.42
N GLY A 31 3.85 2.88 -6.08
CA GLY A 31 3.74 1.76 -7.01
C GLY A 31 2.61 0.80 -6.65
N PRO A 32 2.12 0.02 -7.64
CA PRO A 32 1.05 -0.93 -7.41
C PRO A 32 1.48 -2.05 -6.46
N VAL A 33 0.52 -2.54 -5.67
CA VAL A 33 0.66 -3.71 -4.80
C VAL A 33 -0.37 -4.75 -5.21
N ILE A 34 0.10 -5.99 -5.36
CA ILE A 34 -0.75 -7.17 -5.48
C ILE A 34 -0.45 -8.04 -4.27
N ALA A 35 -1.48 -8.43 -3.54
CA ALA A 35 -1.33 -9.24 -2.34
C ALA A 35 -2.30 -10.41 -2.30
N ILE A 36 -1.86 -11.50 -1.71
CA ILE A 36 -2.71 -12.64 -1.31
C ILE A 36 -2.70 -12.68 0.21
N LEU A 37 -3.86 -12.49 0.82
CA LEU A 37 -4.03 -12.53 2.27
C LEU A 37 -5.07 -13.59 2.62
N ASP A 38 -4.64 -14.65 3.34
CA ASP A 38 -5.47 -15.80 3.67
C ASP A 38 -6.18 -16.41 2.45
N GLY A 39 -5.51 -16.42 1.29
CA GLY A 39 -6.04 -16.91 0.02
C GLY A 39 -6.88 -15.93 -0.78
N GLU A 40 -7.15 -14.73 -0.26
CA GLU A 40 -7.91 -13.68 -0.93
C GLU A 40 -6.99 -12.71 -1.68
N LEU A 41 -7.38 -12.34 -2.90
CA LEU A 41 -6.67 -11.37 -3.71
C LEU A 41 -7.03 -9.94 -3.29
N LEU A 42 -6.00 -9.15 -3.00
CA LEU A 42 -6.11 -7.73 -2.73
C LEU A 42 -5.21 -6.95 -3.69
N VAL A 43 -5.64 -5.76 -4.05
CA VAL A 43 -4.88 -4.82 -4.88
C VAL A 43 -4.84 -3.44 -4.23
N GLY A 44 -3.82 -2.69 -4.54
CA GLY A 44 -3.68 -1.33 -4.02
C GLY A 44 -2.35 -0.70 -4.37
N GLU A 45 -1.86 0.13 -3.48
CA GLU A 45 -0.66 0.92 -3.70
C GLU A 45 0.23 0.95 -2.45
N ALA A 46 1.52 1.06 -2.67
CA ALA A 46 2.51 1.37 -1.65
C ALA A 46 3.21 2.68 -1.99
N THR A 47 3.43 3.52 -0.99
CA THR A 47 4.20 4.75 -1.10
C THR A 47 5.40 4.66 -0.18
N GLY A 48 6.59 4.71 -0.77
CA GLY A 48 7.86 4.74 -0.05
C GLY A 48 8.47 6.14 -0.05
N HIS A 49 9.17 6.48 1.02
CA HIS A 49 9.86 7.75 1.21
C HIS A 49 11.37 7.55 1.30
N LEU A 50 12.16 8.58 0.96
CA LEU A 50 13.63 8.53 1.02
C LEU A 50 14.18 8.19 2.41
N GLY A 51 13.42 8.48 3.47
CA GLY A 51 13.79 8.12 4.84
C GLY A 51 13.74 6.62 5.15
N GLY A 52 13.41 5.79 4.16
CA GLY A 52 13.39 4.34 4.33
C GLY A 52 12.10 3.78 4.96
N TRP A 53 11.09 4.58 5.11
CA TRP A 53 9.78 4.18 5.60
C TRP A 53 8.70 4.39 4.53
N GLY A 54 7.55 3.79 4.71
CA GLY A 54 6.43 3.96 3.79
C GLY A 54 5.13 3.39 4.31
N THR A 55 4.11 3.54 3.50
CA THR A 55 2.76 3.06 3.78
C THR A 55 2.24 2.22 2.62
N LEU A 56 1.33 1.33 2.91
CA LEU A 56 0.61 0.56 1.91
C LEU A 56 -0.89 0.54 2.21
N ALA A 57 -1.68 0.55 1.17
CA ALA A 57 -3.12 0.43 1.26
C ALA A 57 -3.59 -0.54 0.17
N VAL A 58 -4.28 -1.60 0.57
CA VAL A 58 -4.81 -2.63 -0.34
C VAL A 58 -6.26 -2.93 0.00
N ARG A 59 -7.01 -3.36 -1.00
CA ARG A 59 -8.41 -3.73 -0.86
C ARG A 59 -8.72 -5.01 -1.63
N SER A 60 -9.66 -5.77 -1.11
CA SER A 60 -10.26 -6.88 -1.84
C SER A 60 -11.07 -6.36 -3.04
N LEU A 61 -11.00 -7.07 -4.16
CA LEU A 61 -11.85 -6.80 -5.33
C LEU A 61 -13.23 -7.46 -5.20
N ALA A 62 -13.41 -8.36 -4.24
CA ALA A 62 -14.71 -8.95 -3.95
C ALA A 62 -15.66 -7.90 -3.34
N LYS A 63 -16.96 -7.98 -3.72
CA LYS A 63 -17.97 -7.08 -3.18
C LYS A 63 -18.08 -7.22 -1.66
N GLY A 64 -17.91 -6.09 -0.93
CA GLY A 64 -17.90 -6.09 0.53
C GLY A 64 -16.64 -6.67 1.15
N GLY A 65 -15.57 -6.84 0.36
CA GLY A 65 -14.28 -7.33 0.81
C GLY A 65 -13.55 -6.38 1.75
N ARG A 66 -12.51 -6.91 2.39
CA ARG A 66 -11.71 -6.17 3.37
C ARG A 66 -10.87 -5.06 2.73
N THR A 67 -10.58 -4.04 3.52
CA THR A 67 -9.54 -3.06 3.25
C THR A 67 -8.44 -3.20 4.30
N CYS A 68 -7.20 -3.05 3.87
CA CYS A 68 -6.06 -3.17 4.76
C CYS A 68 -5.11 -1.99 4.55
N THR A 69 -4.53 -1.52 5.64
CA THR A 69 -3.49 -0.50 5.63
C THR A 69 -2.27 -0.99 6.38
N GLY A 70 -1.10 -0.53 6.00
CA GLY A 70 0.12 -0.95 6.63
C GLY A 70 1.21 0.10 6.58
N GLU A 71 2.21 -0.11 7.41
CA GLU A 71 3.42 0.68 7.46
C GLU A 71 4.61 -0.25 7.32
N PHE A 72 5.67 0.21 6.69
CA PHE A 72 6.91 -0.52 6.53
C PHE A 72 8.12 0.38 6.72
N SER A 73 9.24 -0.25 7.07
CA SER A 73 10.52 0.44 7.23
C SER A 73 11.66 -0.42 6.70
N HIS A 74 12.64 0.25 6.10
CA HIS A 74 13.88 -0.37 5.66
C HIS A 74 14.84 -0.50 6.85
N GLY A 75 15.33 -1.71 7.11
CA GLY A 75 16.28 -2.00 8.18
C GLY A 75 15.66 -2.11 9.58
N GLU A 76 14.41 -1.74 9.76
CA GLU A 76 13.70 -1.74 11.05
C GLU A 76 12.37 -2.50 10.97
N ALA A 77 12.43 -3.79 10.66
CA ALA A 77 11.26 -4.63 10.71
C ALA A 77 10.70 -4.73 12.15
N PRO A 78 9.38 -4.94 12.33
CA PRO A 78 8.84 -5.28 13.64
C PRO A 78 9.58 -6.45 14.29
N VAL A 79 9.70 -6.45 15.61
CA VAL A 79 10.46 -7.46 16.38
C VAL A 79 10.04 -8.88 16.00
N GLU A 80 8.75 -9.11 15.78
CA GLU A 80 8.19 -10.41 15.39
C GLU A 80 8.63 -10.87 14.00
N ALA A 81 9.01 -9.93 13.12
CA ALA A 81 9.52 -10.22 11.79
C ALA A 81 11.04 -10.49 11.78
N GLY A 82 11.74 -10.16 12.87
CA GLY A 82 13.20 -10.24 12.94
C GLY A 82 13.92 -9.08 12.21
N PRO A 83 15.25 -9.11 12.16
CA PRO A 83 16.04 -8.03 11.57
C PRO A 83 15.84 -7.92 10.06
N GLY A 84 15.94 -6.72 9.52
CA GLY A 84 15.83 -6.41 8.08
C GLY A 84 14.65 -5.52 7.73
N ASP A 85 14.29 -5.52 6.46
CA ASP A 85 13.18 -4.72 5.94
C ASP A 85 11.84 -5.40 6.27
N GLY A 86 10.89 -4.67 6.84
CA GLY A 86 9.60 -5.23 7.19
C GLY A 86 8.56 -4.22 7.64
N GLY A 87 7.40 -4.71 8.02
CA GLY A 87 6.27 -3.88 8.41
C GLY A 87 5.10 -4.63 9.01
N GLN A 88 4.00 -3.92 9.18
CA GLN A 88 2.74 -4.46 9.68
C GLN A 88 1.59 -4.11 8.74
N LEU A 89 0.66 -5.03 8.58
CA LEU A 89 -0.60 -4.85 7.87
C LEU A 89 -1.75 -5.08 8.84
N ARG A 90 -2.78 -4.24 8.76
CA ARG A 90 -4.02 -4.36 9.53
C ARG A 90 -5.22 -4.16 8.64
N CYS A 91 -6.21 -5.01 8.78
CA CYS A 91 -7.41 -5.03 7.96
C CYS A 91 -8.67 -4.65 8.75
N SER A 92 -9.70 -4.20 8.00
CA SER A 92 -10.99 -3.77 8.54
C SER A 92 -11.76 -4.88 9.27
N ASP A 93 -11.49 -6.14 8.97
CA ASP A 93 -12.08 -7.33 9.61
C ASP A 93 -11.31 -7.83 10.85
N GLY A 94 -10.24 -7.12 11.26
CA GLY A 94 -9.39 -7.47 12.38
C GLY A 94 -8.22 -8.37 12.05
N ALA A 95 -8.11 -8.88 10.82
CA ALA A 95 -6.92 -9.60 10.37
C ALA A 95 -5.69 -8.70 10.42
N SER A 96 -4.55 -9.27 10.80
CA SER A 96 -3.27 -8.56 10.85
C SER A 96 -2.11 -9.49 10.53
N ALA A 97 -1.06 -8.94 9.96
CA ALA A 97 0.17 -9.65 9.68
C ALA A 97 1.38 -8.74 9.93
N THR A 98 2.43 -9.29 10.51
CA THR A 98 3.77 -8.73 10.38
C THR A 98 4.44 -9.36 9.18
N PHE A 99 5.18 -8.59 8.42
CA PHE A 99 5.79 -9.08 7.18
C PHE A 99 7.24 -8.62 7.04
N ARG A 100 7.96 -9.36 6.21
CA ARG A 100 9.27 -8.99 5.69
C ARG A 100 9.16 -8.81 4.19
N PHE A 101 10.03 -7.97 3.63
CA PHE A 101 10.11 -7.81 2.19
C PHE A 101 11.54 -7.74 1.70
N GLU A 102 11.72 -8.05 0.44
CA GLU A 102 12.96 -7.97 -0.31
C GLU A 102 12.80 -7.04 -1.49
N ARG A 103 13.82 -6.23 -1.73
CA ARG A 103 13.85 -5.29 -2.83
C ARG A 103 14.53 -5.92 -4.05
N LEU A 104 13.84 -5.90 -5.17
CA LEU A 104 14.42 -6.19 -6.48
C LEU A 104 15.05 -4.94 -7.10
N SER A 105 14.51 -3.76 -6.75
CA SER A 105 15.02 -2.44 -7.09
C SER A 105 14.44 -1.40 -6.11
N LEU A 106 14.75 -0.11 -6.32
CA LEU A 106 14.18 0.99 -5.50
C LEU A 106 12.64 1.05 -5.53
N ARG A 107 12.00 0.52 -6.59
CA ARG A 107 10.56 0.62 -6.82
C ARG A 107 9.85 -0.72 -6.94
N ARG A 108 10.58 -1.81 -6.80
CA ARG A 108 10.06 -3.17 -7.04
C ARG A 108 10.53 -4.11 -5.96
N GLY A 109 9.66 -4.99 -5.54
CA GLY A 109 10.01 -6.03 -4.59
C GLY A 109 8.84 -6.93 -4.24
N TYR A 110 9.05 -7.79 -3.27
CA TYR A 110 8.07 -8.77 -2.80
C TYR A 110 8.29 -9.06 -1.32
N GLY A 111 7.27 -9.59 -0.69
CA GLY A 111 7.35 -9.96 0.71
C GLY A 111 6.33 -11.00 1.13
N SER A 112 6.47 -11.45 2.37
CA SER A 112 5.55 -12.40 2.97
C SER A 112 5.46 -12.22 4.48
N SER A 113 4.39 -12.75 5.08
CA SER A 113 4.19 -12.70 6.52
C SER A 113 5.27 -13.46 7.26
N ALA A 114 5.73 -12.85 8.35
CA ALA A 114 6.55 -13.47 9.38
C ALA A 114 5.67 -13.99 10.53
N SER A 115 4.54 -13.33 10.83
CA SER A 115 3.56 -13.75 11.81
C SER A 115 2.16 -13.21 11.48
N GLY A 116 1.13 -13.76 12.12
CA GLY A 116 -0.26 -13.39 11.89
C GLY A 116 -0.88 -14.08 10.68
N SER A 117 -1.77 -13.40 9.97
CA SER A 117 -2.41 -13.92 8.76
C SER A 117 -1.42 -14.24 7.66
N ALA A 118 -1.73 -15.25 6.86
CA ALA A 118 -0.88 -15.66 5.72
C ALA A 118 -0.92 -14.61 4.63
N LEU A 119 0.17 -13.88 4.47
CA LEU A 119 0.34 -12.79 3.51
C LEU A 119 1.49 -13.10 2.56
N SER A 120 1.29 -12.86 1.27
CA SER A 120 2.35 -12.67 0.29
C SER A 120 1.99 -11.50 -0.60
N PHE A 121 2.96 -10.71 -1.02
CA PHE A 121 2.69 -9.51 -1.82
C PHE A 121 3.85 -9.17 -2.72
N THR A 122 3.54 -8.39 -3.76
CA THR A 122 4.51 -7.72 -4.61
C THR A 122 4.21 -6.22 -4.65
N TYR A 123 5.21 -5.41 -4.90
CA TYR A 123 5.03 -3.99 -5.17
C TYR A 123 5.83 -3.58 -6.40
N GLY A 124 5.26 -2.68 -7.21
CA GLY A 124 5.87 -2.18 -8.43
C GLY A 124 6.03 -3.19 -9.56
N LEU A 125 5.43 -4.38 -9.44
CA LEU A 125 5.43 -5.43 -10.46
C LEU A 125 4.07 -5.51 -11.18
N SER A 126 4.09 -5.92 -12.44
CA SER A 126 2.87 -6.30 -13.16
C SER A 126 2.25 -7.58 -12.59
N ALA A 127 1.03 -7.90 -12.97
CA ALA A 127 0.39 -9.16 -12.59
C ALA A 127 1.18 -10.39 -13.10
N GLU A 128 1.69 -10.32 -14.32
CA GLU A 128 2.50 -11.39 -14.93
C GLU A 128 3.79 -11.63 -14.15
N ASP A 129 4.52 -10.55 -13.81
CA ASP A 129 5.77 -10.63 -13.07
C ASP A 129 5.58 -11.01 -11.59
N SER A 130 4.37 -10.80 -11.05
CA SER A 130 4.06 -11.05 -9.63
C SER A 130 3.84 -12.53 -9.31
N GLY A 131 3.33 -13.30 -10.27
CA GLY A 131 2.95 -14.70 -10.04
C GLY A 131 3.98 -15.55 -9.31
N PRO A 132 5.28 -15.51 -9.67
CA PRO A 132 6.33 -16.31 -9.01
C PRO A 132 6.57 -15.98 -7.53
N TYR A 133 6.19 -14.77 -7.09
CA TYR A 133 6.43 -14.27 -5.73
C TYR A 133 5.21 -14.40 -4.83
N LEU A 134 4.04 -14.67 -5.39
CA LEU A 134 2.80 -14.76 -4.64
C LEU A 134 2.48 -16.22 -4.27
N LYS A 135 2.00 -16.43 -3.06
CA LYS A 135 1.47 -17.72 -2.60
C LYS A 135 0.01 -17.83 -3.04
N LEU A 136 -0.19 -18.08 -4.33
CA LEU A 136 -1.52 -18.24 -4.90
C LEU A 136 -2.21 -19.49 -4.32
N PRO A 137 -3.54 -19.47 -4.14
CA PRO A 137 -4.30 -20.67 -3.81
C PRO A 137 -4.07 -21.79 -4.83
N ALA A 138 -4.11 -23.04 -4.39
CA ALA A 138 -3.85 -24.20 -5.22
C ALA A 138 -4.75 -24.21 -6.47
N GLY A 139 -4.14 -24.43 -7.64
CA GLY A 139 -4.85 -24.45 -8.93
C GLY A 139 -5.34 -23.09 -9.42
N LYS A 140 -4.82 -22.00 -8.87
CA LYS A 140 -5.14 -20.63 -9.28
C LYS A 140 -3.95 -19.93 -9.92
N ALA A 141 -4.27 -19.03 -10.84
CA ALA A 141 -3.34 -18.11 -11.49
C ALA A 141 -3.93 -16.71 -11.48
N LEU A 142 -3.07 -15.69 -11.62
CA LEU A 142 -3.51 -14.31 -11.83
C LEU A 142 -3.88 -14.08 -13.29
N SER A 143 -4.95 -13.33 -13.53
CA SER A 143 -5.37 -12.86 -14.84
C SER A 143 -5.91 -11.44 -14.75
N GLY A 144 -5.67 -10.63 -15.77
CA GLY A 144 -6.08 -9.22 -15.79
C GLY A 144 -5.05 -8.27 -15.17
N GLU A 145 -5.43 -7.02 -15.03
CA GLU A 145 -4.60 -5.95 -14.45
C GLU A 145 -5.45 -4.96 -13.67
N GLY A 146 -4.84 -4.30 -12.69
CA GLY A 146 -5.49 -3.26 -11.89
C GLY A 146 -6.75 -3.79 -11.20
N ASP A 147 -7.87 -3.10 -11.41
CA ASP A 147 -9.16 -3.45 -10.82
C ASP A 147 -9.85 -4.65 -11.49
N ASP A 148 -9.38 -5.04 -12.68
CA ASP A 148 -9.85 -6.24 -13.41
C ASP A 148 -9.00 -7.49 -13.10
N LEU A 149 -8.08 -7.39 -12.14
CA LEU A 149 -7.26 -8.50 -11.71
C LEU A 149 -8.12 -9.54 -10.98
N GLU A 150 -7.97 -10.80 -11.34
CA GLU A 150 -8.73 -11.90 -10.74
C GLU A 150 -7.90 -13.18 -10.58
N LEU A 151 -8.35 -14.05 -9.69
CA LEU A 151 -7.84 -15.41 -9.54
C LEU A 151 -8.65 -16.36 -10.43
N VAL A 152 -8.04 -16.81 -11.51
CA VAL A 152 -8.65 -17.79 -12.44
C VAL A 152 -8.12 -19.20 -12.18
N ALA A 153 -8.78 -20.22 -12.73
CA ALA A 153 -8.23 -21.56 -12.72
C ALA A 153 -6.92 -21.61 -13.54
N ALA A 154 -5.86 -22.14 -12.94
CA ALA A 154 -4.62 -22.37 -13.68
C ALA A 154 -4.85 -23.43 -14.76
N VAL A 155 -4.47 -23.12 -15.99
CA VAL A 155 -4.51 -24.11 -17.09
C VAL A 155 -3.38 -25.12 -16.85
N PRO A 156 -3.68 -26.41 -16.66
CA PRO A 156 -2.62 -27.41 -16.52
C PRO A 156 -1.80 -27.44 -17.83
N PHE A 157 -0.47 -27.34 -17.69
CA PHE A 157 0.40 -27.61 -18.84
C PHE A 157 0.14 -29.03 -19.32
N PRO A 158 -0.06 -29.26 -20.63
CA PRO A 158 -0.14 -30.62 -21.14
C PRO A 158 1.18 -31.33 -20.80
N PRO A 159 1.13 -32.59 -20.34
CA PRO A 159 2.34 -33.36 -20.13
C PRO A 159 3.13 -33.45 -21.43
N ARG A 160 4.44 -33.21 -21.37
CA ARG A 160 5.37 -33.40 -22.47
C ARG A 160 5.63 -34.88 -22.67
#